data_9e7fa1a57052d4a1f28b67e655b76b36
#
_entry.id   9e7fa1a57052d4a1f28b67e655b76b36
#
_cell.length_a   1.000
_cell.length_b   1.000
_cell.length_c   1.000
_cell.angle_alpha   90.00
_cell.angle_beta   90.00
_cell.angle_gamma   90.00
#
_symmetry.space_group_name_H-M   'P 1'
#
loop_
_entity.id
_entity.type
_entity.pdbx_description
1 polymer ?
#
loop_
_entity_poly.entity_id
_entity_poly.type
_entity_poly.pdbx_seq_one_letter_code
_entity_poly.pdbx_strand_id
1 'polypeptide(L)'
;MFDLVTAVETHFWWPNLPMDLREVLRVLTAGGMLIVIAEVYKGANTVVAKMAETYASRTGMTLLDAVEHRKLFVTAGYSEVQVIEERNKGWICAIGGKP
;
A
#
# COMPACT_ATOMS: atom_id res chain seq x y z
N MET A 1 7.39 -6.10 -19.68
CA MET A 1 6.93 -6.73 -18.42
C MET A 1 7.94 -6.49 -17.34
N PHE A 2 7.51 -6.46 -16.10
CA PHE A 2 8.35 -6.11 -14.96
C PHE A 2 8.37 -7.24 -13.95
N ASP A 3 9.54 -7.57 -13.41
CA ASP A 3 9.68 -8.58 -12.33
C ASP A 3 9.41 -7.96 -10.96
N LEU A 4 9.64 -6.66 -10.82
CA LEU A 4 9.50 -5.93 -9.59
C LEU A 4 9.01 -4.51 -9.85
N VAL A 5 7.98 -4.11 -9.12
CA VAL A 5 7.52 -2.72 -9.07
C VAL A 5 7.52 -2.28 -7.62
N THR A 6 8.06 -1.10 -7.36
CA THR A 6 8.05 -0.50 -6.02
C THR A 6 7.32 0.83 -6.04
N ALA A 7 6.57 1.11 -4.97
CA ALA A 7 5.92 2.39 -4.75
C ALA A 7 6.28 2.86 -3.34
N VAL A 8 7.08 3.92 -3.25
CA VAL A 8 7.56 4.47 -1.99
C VAL A 8 6.91 5.83 -1.76
N GLU A 9 6.09 5.93 -0.73
CA GLU A 9 5.42 7.19 -0.34
C GLU A 9 4.51 7.78 -1.44
N THR A 10 3.97 6.97 -2.36
CA THR A 10 3.24 7.48 -3.52
C THR A 10 1.78 7.05 -3.61
N HIS A 11 1.43 5.89 -3.08
CA HIS A 11 0.08 5.31 -3.26
C HIS A 11 -1.05 6.14 -2.63
N PHE A 12 -0.74 7.05 -1.71
CA PHE A 12 -1.70 7.95 -1.09
C PHE A 12 -2.46 8.80 -2.13
N TRP A 13 -1.86 9.07 -3.26
CA TRP A 13 -2.34 10.01 -4.26
C TRP A 13 -2.77 9.35 -5.58
N TRP A 14 -2.73 8.03 -5.65
CA TRP A 14 -3.18 7.34 -6.86
C TRP A 14 -4.69 7.56 -7.06
N PRO A 15 -5.12 7.94 -8.28
CA PRO A 15 -6.51 8.37 -8.52
C PRO A 15 -7.57 7.30 -8.24
N ASN A 16 -7.25 6.05 -8.52
CA ASN A 16 -8.14 4.92 -8.26
C ASN A 16 -7.30 3.73 -7.82
N LEU A 17 -7.04 3.65 -6.54
CA LEU A 17 -6.11 2.70 -5.96
C LEU A 17 -6.42 1.23 -6.31
N PRO A 18 -7.68 0.75 -6.23
CA PRO A 18 -7.97 -0.64 -6.63
C PRO A 18 -7.66 -0.92 -8.10
N MET A 19 -8.03 -0.04 -9.01
CA MET A 19 -7.76 -0.21 -10.43
C MET A 19 -6.29 -0.04 -10.76
N ASP A 20 -5.63 0.90 -10.10
CA ASP A 20 -4.20 1.14 -10.30
C ASP A 20 -3.38 -0.07 -9.87
N LEU A 21 -3.75 -0.74 -8.79
CA LEU A 21 -3.10 -1.98 -8.36
C LEU A 21 -3.33 -3.11 -9.36
N ARG A 22 -4.50 -3.19 -9.97
CA ARG A 22 -4.76 -4.18 -11.03
C ARG A 22 -3.92 -3.90 -12.26
N GLU A 23 -3.71 -2.64 -12.61
CA GLU A 23 -2.90 -2.25 -13.75
C GLU A 23 -1.42 -2.60 -13.52
N VAL A 24 -0.91 -2.41 -12.30
CA VAL A 24 0.43 -2.88 -11.93
C VAL A 24 0.51 -4.40 -12.07
N LEU A 25 -0.50 -5.12 -11.57
CA LEU A 25 -0.55 -6.58 -11.69
C LEU A 25 -0.49 -7.02 -13.15
N ARG A 26 -1.18 -6.32 -14.03
CA ARG A 26 -1.20 -6.63 -15.46
C ARG A 26 0.19 -6.57 -16.08
N VAL A 27 1.02 -5.59 -15.69
CA VAL A 27 2.35 -5.40 -16.27
C VAL A 27 3.45 -6.21 -15.58
N LEU A 28 3.15 -6.86 -14.46
CA LEU A 28 4.10 -7.76 -13.82
C LEU A 28 4.21 -9.07 -14.60
N THR A 29 5.40 -9.66 -14.60
CA THR A 29 5.58 -11.03 -15.06
C THR A 29 5.02 -12.00 -14.03
N ALA A 30 4.67 -13.22 -14.45
CA ALA A 30 4.29 -14.27 -13.50
C ALA A 30 5.44 -14.48 -12.50
N GLY A 31 5.11 -14.49 -11.22
CA GLY A 31 6.10 -14.53 -10.14
C GLY A 31 6.70 -13.18 -9.76
N GLY A 32 6.39 -12.13 -10.50
CA GLY A 32 6.82 -10.77 -10.16
C GLY A 32 6.12 -10.22 -8.93
N MET A 33 6.63 -9.15 -8.36
CA MET A 33 6.14 -8.58 -7.10
C MET A 33 5.89 -7.09 -7.18
N LEU A 34 4.90 -6.63 -6.42
CA LEU A 34 4.70 -5.23 -6.07
C LEU A 34 5.03 -5.05 -4.59
N ILE A 35 5.85 -4.06 -4.28
CA ILE A 35 6.18 -3.66 -2.91
C ILE A 35 5.77 -2.19 -2.73
N VAL A 36 4.88 -1.95 -1.77
CA VAL A 36 4.45 -0.60 -1.37
C VAL A 36 5.05 -0.29 -0.01
N ILE A 37 5.78 0.81 0.09
CA ILE A 37 6.45 1.24 1.31
C ILE A 37 5.98 2.64 1.68
N ALA A 38 5.66 2.84 2.94
CA ALA A 38 5.32 4.17 3.45
C ALA A 38 5.86 4.37 4.87
N GLU A 39 6.25 5.60 5.16
CA GLU A 39 6.71 6.00 6.50
C GLU A 39 5.55 6.54 7.35
N VAL A 40 4.31 6.42 6.86
CA VAL A 40 3.09 6.80 7.57
C VAL A 40 1.95 5.89 7.13
N TYR A 41 1.12 5.47 8.09
CA TYR A 41 -0.10 4.73 7.80
C TYR A 41 -1.12 4.93 8.92
N LYS A 42 -2.39 4.64 8.63
CA LYS A 42 -3.48 4.78 9.59
C LYS A 42 -3.38 3.73 10.68
N GLY A 43 -3.48 4.16 11.92
CA GLY A 43 -3.43 3.27 13.07
C GLY A 43 -2.04 3.03 13.65
N ALA A 44 -0.99 3.63 13.08
CA ALA A 44 0.34 3.58 13.67
C ALA A 44 0.38 4.34 14.99
N ASN A 45 1.27 3.92 15.89
CA ASN A 45 1.37 4.51 17.22
C ASN A 45 2.32 5.70 17.25
N THR A 46 2.06 6.70 16.40
CA THR A 46 2.90 7.91 16.30
C THR A 46 2.03 9.17 16.21
N VAL A 47 2.60 10.30 16.61
CA VAL A 47 1.95 11.61 16.45
C VAL A 47 1.79 11.94 14.96
N VAL A 48 2.80 11.62 14.17
CA VAL A 48 2.77 11.86 12.71
C VAL A 48 1.60 11.13 12.05
N ALA A 49 1.35 9.86 12.45
CA ALA A 49 0.23 9.10 11.92
C ALA A 49 -1.11 9.76 12.25
N LYS A 50 -1.27 10.25 13.47
CA LYS A 50 -2.50 10.94 13.89
C LYS A 50 -2.71 12.25 13.14
N MET A 51 -1.64 13.00 12.91
CA MET A 51 -1.70 14.21 12.11
C MET A 51 -2.05 13.90 10.66
N ALA A 52 -1.48 12.82 10.10
CA ALA A 52 -1.78 12.37 8.75
C ALA A 52 -3.25 11.95 8.60
N GLU A 53 -3.82 11.29 9.60
CA GLU A 53 -5.25 10.93 9.59
C GLU A 53 -6.14 12.17 9.52
N THR A 54 -5.82 13.21 10.28
CA THR A 54 -6.53 14.49 10.24
C THR A 54 -6.39 15.15 8.88
N TYR A 55 -5.18 15.18 8.34
CA TYR A 55 -4.90 15.76 7.02
C TYR A 55 -5.66 15.00 5.91
N ALA A 56 -5.65 13.68 5.96
CA ALA A 56 -6.33 12.85 4.98
C ALA A 56 -7.85 13.08 4.98
N SER A 57 -8.45 13.35 6.15
CA SER A 57 -9.88 13.63 6.25
C SER A 57 -10.29 14.95 5.59
N ARG A 58 -9.34 15.85 5.36
CA ARG A 58 -9.57 17.17 4.77
C ARG A 58 -9.12 17.28 3.32
N THR A 59 -8.44 16.28 2.81
CA THR A 59 -7.88 16.27 1.45
C THR A 59 -8.31 15.01 0.73
N GLY A 60 -7.89 14.84 -0.51
CA GLY A 60 -8.12 13.62 -1.26
C GLY A 60 -7.11 12.51 -0.99
N MET A 61 -6.24 12.67 0.00
CA MET A 61 -5.24 11.68 0.35
C MET A 61 -5.87 10.40 0.88
N THR A 62 -5.48 9.25 0.33
CA THR A 62 -5.91 7.94 0.80
C THR A 62 -4.91 7.42 1.82
N LEU A 63 -5.36 7.31 3.07
CA LEU A 63 -4.53 6.76 4.15
C LEU A 63 -5.18 5.48 4.65
N LEU A 64 -4.47 4.36 4.53
CA LEU A 64 -4.97 3.03 4.87
C LEU A 64 -4.27 2.48 6.11
N ASP A 65 -4.99 1.63 6.85
CA ASP A 65 -4.39 0.81 7.90
C ASP A 65 -3.83 -0.50 7.33
N ALA A 66 -3.22 -1.32 8.18
CA ALA A 66 -2.61 -2.58 7.74
C ALA A 66 -3.63 -3.55 7.15
N VAL A 67 -4.81 -3.67 7.77
CA VAL A 67 -5.88 -4.56 7.29
C VAL A 67 -6.38 -4.10 5.93
N GLU A 68 -6.55 -2.80 5.75
CA GLU A 68 -6.99 -2.22 4.47
C GLU A 68 -5.96 -2.43 3.36
N HIS A 69 -4.66 -2.32 3.67
CA HIS A 69 -3.60 -2.64 2.70
C HIS A 69 -3.69 -4.10 2.24
N ARG A 70 -3.83 -5.03 3.18
CA ARG A 70 -3.96 -6.46 2.85
C ARG A 70 -5.17 -6.72 1.98
N LYS A 71 -6.33 -6.20 2.39
CA LYS A 71 -7.58 -6.38 1.67
C LYS A 71 -7.49 -5.84 0.24
N LEU A 72 -6.85 -4.69 0.08
CA LEU A 72 -6.66 -4.06 -1.22
C LEU A 72 -5.85 -4.94 -2.17
N PHE A 73 -4.74 -5.50 -1.70
CA PHE A 73 -3.88 -6.38 -2.49
C PHE A 73 -4.61 -7.68 -2.85
N VAL A 74 -5.26 -8.32 -1.88
CA VAL A 74 -6.00 -9.57 -2.09
C VAL A 74 -7.13 -9.36 -3.11
N THR A 75 -7.90 -8.29 -2.95
CA THR A 75 -9.01 -7.97 -3.86
C THR A 75 -8.53 -7.68 -5.28
N ALA A 76 -7.35 -7.08 -5.42
CA ALA A 76 -6.77 -6.79 -6.73
C ALA A 76 -6.23 -8.05 -7.45
N GLY A 77 -6.09 -9.17 -6.76
CA GLY A 77 -5.67 -10.44 -7.37
C GLY A 77 -4.23 -10.86 -7.05
N TYR A 78 -3.55 -10.18 -6.15
CA TYR A 78 -2.20 -10.54 -5.73
C TYR A 78 -2.23 -11.79 -4.86
N SER A 79 -1.18 -12.62 -4.96
CA SER A 79 -0.96 -13.80 -4.14
C SER A 79 0.13 -13.55 -3.11
N GLU A 80 0.17 -14.39 -2.07
CA GLU A 80 1.20 -14.34 -1.02
C GLU A 80 1.34 -12.94 -0.42
N VAL A 81 0.20 -12.30 -0.14
CA VAL A 81 0.17 -10.94 0.37
C VAL A 81 0.72 -10.90 1.80
N GLN A 82 1.70 -10.03 2.02
CA GLN A 82 2.29 -9.77 3.33
C GLN A 82 2.19 -8.29 3.65
N VAL A 83 1.85 -7.97 4.89
CA VAL A 83 1.84 -6.61 5.39
C VAL A 83 2.67 -6.56 6.65
N ILE A 84 3.73 -5.77 6.64
CA ILE A 84 4.68 -5.65 7.73
C ILE A 84 4.56 -4.25 8.32
N GLU A 85 4.29 -4.17 9.63
CA GLU A 85 4.14 -2.92 10.36
C GLU A 85 5.30 -2.71 11.32
N GLU A 86 5.81 -1.49 11.38
CA GLU A 86 6.61 -1.02 12.51
C GLU A 86 5.82 0.08 13.21
N ARG A 87 4.96 -0.31 14.13
CA ARG A 87 3.95 0.58 14.74
C ARG A 87 4.55 1.77 15.48
N ASN A 88 5.68 1.57 16.14
CA ASN A 88 6.30 2.62 16.95
C ASN A 88 7.04 3.65 16.09
N LYS A 89 7.52 3.25 14.91
CA LYS A 89 8.13 4.16 13.94
C LYS A 89 7.12 4.67 12.92
N GLY A 90 6.00 4.01 12.78
CA GLY A 90 4.94 4.38 11.85
C GLY A 90 5.18 3.93 10.42
N TRP A 91 6.01 2.92 10.20
CA TRP A 91 6.33 2.41 8.86
C TRP A 91 5.48 1.20 8.51
N ILE A 92 5.18 1.07 7.24
CA ILE A 92 4.44 -0.07 6.71
C ILE A 92 5.03 -0.50 5.36
N CYS A 93 5.02 -1.81 5.14
CA CYS A 93 5.42 -2.42 3.87
C CYS A 93 4.37 -3.44 3.48
N ALA A 94 3.77 -3.29 2.31
CA ALA A 94 2.81 -4.25 1.76
C ALA A 94 3.42 -4.88 0.51
N ILE A 95 3.39 -6.22 0.45
CA ILE A 95 4.01 -7.00 -0.61
C ILE A 95 2.96 -7.94 -1.19
N GLY A 96 2.88 -8.01 -2.51
CA GLY A 96 2.04 -8.97 -3.19
C GLY A 96 2.72 -9.50 -4.45
N GLY A 97 2.48 -10.76 -4.77
CA GLY A 97 3.02 -11.42 -5.94
C GLY A 97 1.98 -11.62 -7.04
N LYS A 98 2.44 -11.72 -8.27
CA LYS A 98 1.59 -12.15 -9.39
C LYS A 98 1.58 -13.67 -9.46
N PRO A 99 0.39 -14.28 -9.42
CA PRO A 99 0.25 -15.74 -9.55
C PRO A 99 0.81 -16.27 -10.85
#